data_9b22f459f0cbefccdd778304c2b3a871
#
_entry.id   9b22f459f0cbefccdd778304c2b3a871
#
_cell.length_a   1.000
_cell.length_b   1.000
_cell.length_c   1.000
_cell.angle_alpha   90.00
_cell.angle_beta   90.00
_cell.angle_gamma   90.00
#
_symmetry.space_group_name_H-M   'P 1'
#
loop_
_entity.id
_entity.type
_entity.pdbx_description
1 polymer ?
#
loop_
_entity_poly.entity_id
_entity_poly.type
_entity_poly.pdbx_seq_one_letter_code
_entity_poly.pdbx_strand_id
1 'polypeptide(L)'
;YLGNPGQANYVAANLFLESLAQYRREQGLAASFAGWGPIADAGYLTRNQTVKDALQSRLGGAAITTAQALTVLEQLLQAEQTGVAVVNWDGSALQRGMPNARSAKFSELQGSIAGGDEGDQAKDIHELIAGLSPEATHQLIAEMLLADVGLILRFPAD
;
A
#
# COMPACT_ATOMS: atom_id res chain seq x y z
N TYR A 1 -0.58 2.06 -9.77
CA TYR A 1 0.51 1.09 -9.77
C TYR A 1 0.15 -0.24 -9.12
N LEU A 2 -0.46 -0.22 -7.94
CA LEU A 2 -0.86 -1.41 -7.18
C LEU A 2 -2.26 -1.92 -7.53
N GLY A 3 -3.08 -1.06 -8.11
CA GLY A 3 -4.49 -1.30 -8.33
C GLY A 3 -5.33 -1.18 -7.05
N ASN A 4 -6.64 -1.08 -7.24
CA ASN A 4 -7.59 -1.11 -6.13
C ASN A 4 -8.86 -1.83 -6.60
N PRO A 5 -9.28 -2.92 -5.95
CA PRO A 5 -10.49 -3.64 -6.33
C PRO A 5 -11.70 -2.70 -6.42
N GLY A 6 -12.50 -2.85 -7.47
CA GLY A 6 -13.68 -2.03 -7.73
C GLY A 6 -13.40 -0.63 -8.29
N GLN A 7 -12.14 -0.26 -8.57
CA GLN A 7 -11.76 1.06 -9.10
C GLN A 7 -11.02 0.99 -10.44
N ALA A 8 -11.32 0.04 -11.28
CA ALA A 8 -10.64 -0.13 -12.57
C ALA A 8 -10.75 1.11 -13.47
N ASN A 9 -11.90 1.77 -13.52
CA ASN A 9 -12.13 3.01 -14.25
C ASN A 9 -11.30 4.18 -13.71
N TYR A 10 -11.21 4.32 -12.38
CA TYR A 10 -10.38 5.33 -11.74
C TYR A 10 -8.88 5.11 -12.03
N VAL A 11 -8.43 3.86 -11.94
CA VAL A 11 -7.05 3.48 -12.28
C VAL A 11 -6.75 3.77 -13.75
N ALA A 12 -7.65 3.40 -14.67
CA ALA A 12 -7.48 3.67 -16.10
C ALA A 12 -7.38 5.18 -16.39
N ALA A 13 -8.23 6.00 -15.77
CA ALA A 13 -8.17 7.45 -15.93
C ALA A 13 -6.83 8.05 -15.45
N ASN A 14 -6.31 7.58 -14.32
CA ASN A 14 -5.01 8.05 -13.81
C ASN A 14 -3.84 7.58 -14.68
N LEU A 15 -3.88 6.35 -15.19
CA LEU A 15 -2.85 5.87 -16.14
C LEU A 15 -2.89 6.65 -17.46
N PHE A 16 -4.07 7.08 -17.91
CA PHE A 16 -4.18 7.96 -19.07
C PHE A 16 -3.47 9.31 -18.81
N LEU A 17 -3.66 9.92 -17.63
CA LEU A 17 -2.99 11.17 -17.27
C LEU A 17 -1.48 11.02 -17.21
N GLU A 18 -0.98 9.91 -16.69
CA GLU A 18 0.46 9.58 -16.68
C GLU A 18 1.00 9.46 -18.09
N SER A 19 0.33 8.68 -18.95
CA SER A 19 0.70 8.51 -20.36
C SER A 19 0.67 9.83 -21.14
N LEU A 20 -0.33 10.68 -20.87
CA LEU A 20 -0.41 12.02 -21.46
C LEU A 20 0.76 12.92 -21.04
N ALA A 21 1.14 12.88 -19.76
CA ALA A 21 2.29 13.65 -19.28
C ALA A 21 3.59 13.20 -19.99
N GLN A 22 3.78 11.88 -20.12
CA GLN A 22 4.92 11.32 -20.84
C GLN A 22 4.90 11.70 -22.31
N TYR A 23 3.79 11.53 -23.01
CA TYR A 23 3.64 11.92 -24.41
C TYR A 23 3.97 13.40 -24.65
N ARG A 24 3.48 14.31 -23.77
CA ARG A 24 3.80 15.73 -23.85
C ARG A 24 5.30 15.99 -23.74
N ARG A 25 5.98 15.32 -22.83
CA ARG A 25 7.44 15.45 -22.65
C ARG A 25 8.21 14.98 -23.87
N GLU A 26 7.78 13.90 -24.50
CA GLU A 26 8.36 13.40 -25.77
C GLU A 26 8.22 14.43 -26.91
N GLN A 27 7.20 15.31 -26.85
CA GLN A 27 7.02 16.44 -27.77
C GLN A 27 7.76 17.71 -27.33
N GLY A 28 8.61 17.66 -26.31
CA GLY A 28 9.31 18.83 -25.76
C GLY A 28 8.40 19.79 -24.96
N LEU A 29 7.19 19.36 -24.61
CA LEU A 29 6.24 20.16 -23.83
C LEU A 29 6.38 19.87 -22.33
N ALA A 30 6.30 20.90 -21.50
CA ALA A 30 6.34 20.75 -20.07
C ALA A 30 5.13 19.95 -19.56
N ALA A 31 5.41 18.89 -18.80
CA ALA A 31 4.39 18.10 -18.11
C ALA A 31 5.02 17.31 -16.95
N SER A 32 4.29 17.16 -15.86
CA SER A 32 4.65 16.29 -14.74
C SER A 32 3.42 15.55 -14.26
N PHE A 33 3.62 14.32 -13.83
CA PHE A 33 2.60 13.48 -13.20
C PHE A 33 3.18 12.87 -11.93
N ALA A 34 2.45 12.98 -10.83
CA ALA A 34 2.75 12.32 -9.57
C ALA A 34 1.54 11.49 -9.12
N GLY A 35 1.76 10.20 -8.87
CA GLY A 35 0.76 9.32 -8.31
C GLY A 35 0.77 9.40 -6.79
N TRP A 36 -0.22 10.08 -6.21
CA TRP A 36 -0.29 10.29 -4.77
C TRP A 36 -0.90 9.10 -4.05
N GLY A 37 -0.29 8.70 -2.96
CA GLY A 37 -0.89 7.87 -1.94
C GLY A 37 -1.99 8.62 -1.15
N PRO A 38 -2.54 8.01 -0.09
CA PRO A 38 -3.55 8.66 0.74
C PRO A 38 -3.02 9.95 1.37
N ILE A 39 -3.78 11.05 1.24
CA ILE A 39 -3.50 12.33 1.90
C ILE A 39 -4.43 12.45 3.12
N ALA A 40 -3.86 12.62 4.33
CA ALA A 40 -4.57 12.49 5.59
C ALA A 40 -5.51 13.66 5.91
N ASP A 41 -5.12 14.86 5.51
CA ASP A 41 -5.69 16.14 5.95
C ASP A 41 -6.38 16.92 4.83
N ALA A 42 -6.59 16.31 3.67
CA ALA A 42 -7.29 16.96 2.55
C ALA A 42 -8.14 15.98 1.73
N GLY A 43 -9.12 16.52 1.02
CA GLY A 43 -9.89 15.81 0.01
C GLY A 43 -10.92 14.84 0.57
N TYR A 44 -11.11 13.70 -0.12
CA TYR A 44 -12.16 12.74 0.17
C TYR A 44 -11.98 12.04 1.53
N LEU A 45 -10.75 11.74 1.91
CA LEU A 45 -10.45 10.97 3.13
C LEU A 45 -10.75 11.72 4.43
N THR A 46 -10.69 13.06 4.43
CA THR A 46 -11.06 13.85 5.61
C THR A 46 -12.54 13.74 5.96
N ARG A 47 -13.39 13.42 4.98
CA ARG A 47 -14.84 13.28 5.13
C ARG A 47 -15.31 11.83 5.24
N ASN A 48 -14.40 10.87 5.11
CA ASN A 48 -14.72 9.45 5.06
C ASN A 48 -13.72 8.63 5.89
N GLN A 49 -13.87 8.70 7.22
CA GLN A 49 -12.96 8.04 8.16
C GLN A 49 -12.87 6.52 7.93
N THR A 50 -13.98 5.84 7.69
CA THR A 50 -14.01 4.40 7.41
C THR A 50 -13.14 4.02 6.21
N VAL A 51 -13.17 4.83 5.14
CA VAL A 51 -12.33 4.59 3.95
C VAL A 51 -10.86 4.86 4.26
N LYS A 52 -10.57 5.87 5.07
CA LYS A 52 -9.22 6.19 5.53
C LYS A 52 -8.63 5.03 6.33
N ASP A 53 -9.38 4.51 7.31
CA ASP A 53 -8.95 3.41 8.17
C ASP A 53 -8.72 2.12 7.36
N ALA A 54 -9.60 1.80 6.41
CA ALA A 54 -9.44 0.67 5.51
C ALA A 54 -8.18 0.79 4.62
N LEU A 55 -7.89 1.99 4.12
CA LEU A 55 -6.67 2.23 3.34
C LEU A 55 -5.41 2.13 4.19
N GLN A 56 -5.42 2.66 5.41
CA GLN A 56 -4.29 2.56 6.34
C GLN A 56 -4.01 1.11 6.72
N SER A 57 -5.03 0.33 7.06
CA SER A 57 -4.88 -1.10 7.36
C SER A 57 -4.30 -1.89 6.18
N ARG A 58 -4.65 -1.50 4.96
CA ARG A 58 -4.23 -2.20 3.75
C ARG A 58 -2.82 -1.84 3.30
N LEU A 59 -2.42 -0.58 3.44
CA LEU A 59 -1.10 -0.10 3.02
C LEU A 59 -0.07 -0.19 4.15
N GLY A 60 -0.52 -0.35 5.40
CA GLY A 60 0.31 -0.40 6.59
C GLY A 60 1.04 0.91 6.93
N GLY A 61 1.03 1.86 6.01
CA GLY A 61 1.70 3.13 6.16
C GLY A 61 0.76 4.27 6.57
N ALA A 62 1.30 5.26 7.25
CA ALA A 62 0.57 6.50 7.53
C ALA A 62 0.28 7.25 6.23
N ALA A 63 -0.91 7.84 6.11
CA ALA A 63 -1.20 8.76 5.03
C ALA A 63 -0.26 9.99 5.12
N ILE A 64 0.19 10.49 3.99
CA ILE A 64 1.01 11.72 3.94
C ILE A 64 0.14 12.95 4.22
N THR A 65 0.74 13.99 4.81
CA THR A 65 0.06 15.28 4.99
C THR A 65 0.12 16.11 3.72
N THR A 66 -0.79 17.09 3.58
CA THR A 66 -0.72 18.08 2.48
C THR A 66 0.61 18.81 2.46
N ALA A 67 1.15 19.17 3.61
CA ALA A 67 2.45 19.84 3.69
C ALA A 67 3.58 18.98 3.13
N GLN A 68 3.61 17.69 3.49
CA GLN A 68 4.58 16.73 2.92
C GLN A 68 4.39 16.57 1.40
N ALA A 69 3.13 16.45 0.95
CA ALA A 69 2.84 16.34 -0.48
C ALA A 69 3.33 17.56 -1.27
N LEU A 70 3.13 18.78 -0.76
CA LEU A 70 3.59 20.01 -1.41
C LEU A 70 5.13 20.10 -1.45
N THR A 71 5.81 19.71 -0.36
CA THR A 71 7.29 19.65 -0.36
C THR A 71 7.82 18.68 -1.41
N VAL A 72 7.22 17.48 -1.51
CA VAL A 72 7.63 16.50 -2.52
C VAL A 72 7.29 16.99 -3.93
N LEU A 73 6.14 17.64 -4.13
CA LEU A 73 5.78 18.23 -5.42
C LEU A 73 6.83 19.26 -5.89
N GLU A 74 7.28 20.14 -5.00
CA GLU A 74 8.33 21.09 -5.30
C GLU A 74 9.62 20.40 -5.76
N GLN A 75 10.04 19.35 -5.05
CA GLN A 75 11.21 18.55 -5.41
C GLN A 75 11.07 17.88 -6.78
N LEU A 76 9.90 17.30 -7.09
CA LEU A 76 9.63 16.68 -8.38
C LEU A 76 9.66 17.68 -9.53
N LEU A 77 9.14 18.89 -9.32
CA LEU A 77 9.17 19.96 -10.31
C LEU A 77 10.59 20.48 -10.55
N GLN A 78 11.38 20.64 -9.48
CA GLN A 78 12.78 21.07 -9.58
C GLN A 78 13.66 20.02 -10.26
N ALA A 79 13.41 18.73 -10.01
CA ALA A 79 14.14 17.62 -10.61
C ALA A 79 13.61 17.23 -12.01
N GLU A 80 12.59 17.93 -12.52
CA GLU A 80 11.93 17.63 -13.79
C GLU A 80 11.45 16.17 -13.90
N GLN A 81 11.08 15.56 -12.79
CA GLN A 81 10.62 14.17 -12.74
C GLN A 81 9.14 14.04 -13.08
N THR A 82 8.78 12.90 -13.67
CA THR A 82 7.39 12.53 -13.97
C THR A 82 7.20 11.02 -13.79
N GLY A 83 5.94 10.59 -13.59
CA GLY A 83 5.62 9.18 -13.41
C GLY A 83 6.06 8.61 -12.05
N VAL A 84 6.19 9.46 -11.04
CA VAL A 84 6.65 9.08 -9.70
C VAL A 84 5.45 8.77 -8.80
N ALA A 85 5.48 7.63 -8.12
CA ALA A 85 4.55 7.31 -7.05
C ALA A 85 5.07 7.86 -5.72
N VAL A 86 4.25 8.66 -5.04
CA VAL A 86 4.54 9.26 -3.74
C VAL A 86 3.64 8.63 -2.70
N VAL A 87 4.17 7.70 -1.94
CA VAL A 87 3.39 6.92 -0.97
C VAL A 87 4.26 6.62 0.24
N ASN A 88 3.65 6.71 1.40
CA ASN A 88 4.22 6.19 2.63
C ASN A 88 3.62 4.81 2.89
N TRP A 89 4.42 3.78 2.90
CA TRP A 89 3.98 2.41 3.10
C TRP A 89 4.90 1.68 4.08
N ASP A 90 4.32 0.72 4.79
CA ASP A 90 5.06 -0.33 5.44
C ASP A 90 5.20 -1.51 4.46
N GLY A 91 6.42 -1.89 4.16
CA GLY A 91 6.69 -2.95 3.18
C GLY A 91 6.15 -4.30 3.59
N SER A 92 6.18 -4.63 4.86
CA SER A 92 5.66 -5.89 5.38
C SER A 92 4.13 -5.94 5.33
N ALA A 93 3.46 -4.85 5.70
CA ALA A 93 2.01 -4.73 5.56
C ALA A 93 1.56 -4.75 4.09
N LEU A 94 2.31 -4.11 3.20
CA LEU A 94 2.05 -4.14 1.77
C LEU A 94 2.11 -5.56 1.21
N GLN A 95 3.13 -6.34 1.59
CA GLN A 95 3.27 -7.73 1.15
C GLN A 95 2.17 -8.65 1.68
N ARG A 96 1.66 -8.40 2.90
CA ARG A 96 0.53 -9.13 3.46
C ARG A 96 -0.78 -8.77 2.76
N GLY A 97 -1.02 -7.48 2.55
CA GLY A 97 -2.29 -6.98 2.01
C GLY A 97 -2.44 -7.02 0.49
N MET A 98 -1.34 -7.15 -0.25
CA MET A 98 -1.33 -7.09 -1.71
C MET A 98 -0.44 -8.18 -2.33
N PRO A 99 -1.02 -9.28 -2.83
CA PRO A 99 -0.25 -10.36 -3.46
C PRO A 99 0.67 -9.87 -4.59
N ASN A 100 0.25 -8.85 -5.34
CA ASN A 100 1.03 -8.26 -6.42
C ASN A 100 2.29 -7.53 -5.96
N ALA A 101 2.39 -7.14 -4.68
CA ALA A 101 3.58 -6.52 -4.12
C ALA A 101 4.80 -7.47 -4.08
N ARG A 102 4.57 -8.78 -4.19
CA ARG A 102 5.62 -9.80 -4.30
C ARG A 102 6.10 -10.04 -5.73
N SER A 103 5.51 -9.39 -6.71
CA SER A 103 5.90 -9.55 -8.11
C SER A 103 7.29 -8.95 -8.39
N ALA A 104 7.94 -9.41 -9.46
CA ALA A 104 9.24 -8.90 -9.92
C ALA A 104 9.25 -7.38 -10.15
N LYS A 105 8.10 -6.77 -10.44
CA LYS A 105 7.94 -5.31 -10.57
C LYS A 105 8.38 -4.54 -9.32
N PHE A 106 8.29 -5.16 -8.15
CA PHE A 106 8.62 -4.54 -6.85
C PHE A 106 9.88 -5.14 -6.21
N SER A 107 10.68 -5.91 -6.95
CA SER A 107 11.87 -6.59 -6.42
C SER A 107 12.89 -5.63 -5.79
N GLU A 108 13.10 -4.48 -6.40
CA GLU A 108 13.99 -3.43 -5.89
C GLU A 108 13.55 -2.89 -4.51
N LEU A 109 12.23 -2.78 -4.32
CA LEU A 109 11.66 -2.32 -3.05
C LEU A 109 11.72 -3.39 -1.95
N GLN A 110 11.73 -4.67 -2.33
CA GLN A 110 11.82 -5.78 -1.37
C GLN A 110 13.18 -5.79 -0.63
N GLY A 111 14.27 -5.43 -1.31
CA GLY A 111 15.59 -5.29 -0.69
C GLY A 111 15.68 -4.17 0.35
N SER A 112 14.95 -3.09 0.14
CA SER A 112 14.86 -1.96 1.09
C SER A 112 14.00 -2.28 2.31
N ILE A 113 13.08 -3.22 2.17
CA ILE A 113 12.15 -3.67 3.22
C ILE A 113 12.86 -4.62 4.20
N ALA A 114 13.79 -5.44 3.72
CA ALA A 114 14.55 -6.38 4.54
C ALA A 114 15.57 -5.72 5.48
N GLY A 115 15.87 -4.42 5.28
CA GLY A 115 16.80 -3.64 6.11
C GLY A 115 16.13 -2.74 7.17
N GLY A 116 14.81 -2.67 7.21
CA GLY A 116 14.03 -1.87 8.17
C GLY A 116 13.34 -2.75 9.19
N ASP A 117 13.92 -2.77 10.35
CA ASP A 117 13.37 -3.25 11.62
C ASP A 117 12.70 -4.64 11.60
N GLU A 118 13.46 -5.63 12.05
CA GLU A 118 12.96 -6.97 12.45
C GLU A 118 12.00 -6.93 13.66
N GLY A 119 11.45 -5.76 14.01
CA GLY A 119 10.72 -5.48 15.25
C GLY A 119 9.24 -5.86 15.27
N ASP A 120 8.61 -6.11 14.14
CA ASP A 120 7.25 -6.65 14.10
C ASP A 120 7.22 -7.93 13.24
N GLN A 121 8.05 -8.86 13.66
CA GLN A 121 7.99 -10.23 13.19
C GLN A 121 6.56 -10.72 13.45
N ALA A 122 5.87 -11.06 12.38
CA ALA A 122 4.82 -12.09 12.50
C ALA A 122 5.45 -13.18 13.36
N LYS A 123 5.07 -13.25 14.64
CA LYS A 123 5.61 -14.20 15.62
C LYS A 123 5.70 -15.52 14.90
N ASP A 124 6.89 -16.08 14.78
CA ASP A 124 7.07 -17.30 14.02
C ASP A 124 6.03 -18.28 14.55
N ILE A 125 5.22 -18.83 13.67
CA ILE A 125 4.15 -19.75 14.06
C ILE A 125 4.71 -20.84 14.97
N HIS A 126 5.99 -21.20 14.80
CA HIS A 126 6.71 -22.11 15.66
C HIS A 126 6.86 -21.59 17.10
N GLU A 127 7.06 -20.28 17.30
CA GLU A 127 7.09 -19.68 18.63
C GLU A 127 5.70 -19.63 19.26
N LEU A 128 4.67 -19.33 18.45
CA LEU A 128 3.28 -19.29 18.92
C LEU A 128 2.76 -20.66 19.38
N ILE A 129 3.19 -21.73 18.72
CA ILE A 129 2.77 -23.11 19.06
C ILE A 129 3.74 -23.80 20.01
N ALA A 130 4.90 -23.20 20.29
CA ALA A 130 5.90 -23.78 21.18
C ALA A 130 5.33 -23.93 22.60
N GLY A 131 5.22 -25.16 23.07
CA GLY A 131 4.69 -25.49 24.41
C GLY A 131 3.18 -25.64 24.50
N LEU A 132 2.43 -25.50 23.40
CA LEU A 132 1.00 -25.83 23.38
C LEU A 132 0.76 -27.32 23.25
N SER A 133 -0.38 -27.79 23.78
CA SER A 133 -0.85 -29.15 23.51
C SER A 133 -1.28 -29.29 22.04
N PRO A 134 -1.32 -30.52 21.46
CA PRO A 134 -1.79 -30.70 20.08
C PRO A 134 -3.17 -30.12 19.82
N GLU A 135 -4.08 -30.23 20.78
CA GLU A 135 -5.45 -29.68 20.69
C GLU A 135 -5.43 -28.16 20.66
N ALA A 136 -4.66 -27.51 21.56
CA ALA A 136 -4.52 -26.05 21.60
C ALA A 136 -3.85 -25.52 20.34
N THR A 137 -2.87 -26.24 19.79
CA THR A 137 -2.22 -25.91 18.52
C THR A 137 -3.21 -25.94 17.36
N HIS A 138 -4.03 -27.00 17.26
CA HIS A 138 -5.05 -27.10 16.22
C HIS A 138 -6.09 -25.96 16.34
N GLN A 139 -6.51 -25.63 17.55
CA GLN A 139 -7.47 -24.55 17.77
C GLN A 139 -6.89 -23.20 17.35
N LEU A 140 -5.67 -22.88 17.76
CA LEU A 140 -4.98 -21.63 17.39
C LEU A 140 -4.82 -21.50 15.87
N ILE A 141 -4.36 -22.57 15.20
CA ILE A 141 -4.20 -22.57 13.74
C ILE A 141 -5.55 -22.41 13.05
N ALA A 142 -6.60 -23.08 13.53
CA ALA A 142 -7.94 -22.93 12.96
C ALA A 142 -8.49 -21.52 13.11
N GLU A 143 -8.32 -20.87 14.26
CA GLU A 143 -8.72 -19.47 14.48
C GLU A 143 -7.95 -18.51 13.56
N MET A 144 -6.64 -18.69 13.39
CA MET A 144 -5.84 -17.89 12.48
C MET A 144 -6.31 -18.06 11.03
N LEU A 145 -6.54 -19.29 10.58
CA LEU A 145 -7.03 -19.56 9.23
C LEU A 145 -8.44 -19.00 9.00
N LEU A 146 -9.33 -19.10 9.98
CA LEU A 146 -10.67 -18.52 9.89
C LEU A 146 -10.63 -16.99 9.80
N ALA A 147 -9.76 -16.35 10.58
CA ALA A 147 -9.56 -14.91 10.51
C ALA A 147 -9.04 -14.48 9.11
N ASP A 148 -8.04 -15.17 8.57
CA ASP A 148 -7.50 -14.88 7.24
C ASP A 148 -8.52 -15.13 6.13
N VAL A 149 -9.26 -16.24 6.20
CA VAL A 149 -10.35 -16.55 5.25
C VAL A 149 -11.47 -15.52 5.36
N GLY A 150 -11.85 -15.11 6.58
CA GLY A 150 -12.82 -14.05 6.82
C GLY A 150 -12.42 -12.72 6.17
N LEU A 151 -11.15 -12.34 6.31
CA LEU A 151 -10.58 -11.15 5.67
C LEU A 151 -10.61 -11.25 4.13
N ILE A 152 -10.24 -12.39 3.57
CA ILE A 152 -10.22 -12.62 2.12
C ILE A 152 -11.63 -12.61 1.55
N LEU A 153 -12.57 -13.29 2.20
CA LEU A 153 -13.95 -13.44 1.74
C LEU A 153 -14.86 -12.28 2.16
N ARG A 154 -14.37 -11.34 2.98
CA ARG A 154 -15.12 -10.19 3.51
C ARG A 154 -16.38 -10.60 4.28
N PHE A 155 -16.31 -11.66 5.03
CA PHE A 155 -17.37 -11.96 6.01
C PHE A 155 -17.33 -10.92 7.13
N PRO A 156 -18.51 -10.44 7.60
CA PRO A 156 -18.57 -9.63 8.80
C PRO A 156 -17.96 -10.42 9.97
N ALA A 157 -17.16 -9.77 10.78
CA ALA A 157 -16.74 -10.32 12.07
C ALA A 157 -17.97 -10.28 12.98
N ASP A 158 -18.58 -11.42 13.25
CA ASP A 158 -19.61 -11.58 14.27
C ASP A 158 -18.95 -11.67 15.65
#